data_84e4f292afcc802ccc5933b39909b6ea
#
_entry.id   84e4f292afcc802ccc5933b39909b6ea
#
_cell.length_a   1.000
_cell.length_b   1.000
_cell.length_c   1.000
_cell.angle_alpha   90.00
_cell.angle_beta   90.00
_cell.angle_gamma   90.00
#
_symmetry.space_group_name_H-M   'P 1'
#
loop_
_entity.id
_entity.type
_entity.pdbx_description
1 polymer ?
#
loop_
_entity_poly.entity_id
_entity_poly.type
_entity_poly.pdbx_seq_one_letter_code
_entity_poly.pdbx_strand_id
1 'polypeptide(L)' 'MSEKYHYDEKSDSLFIHLRDGKEESFEEVVPGINIELDEREQIIGIEILKASRFSGSLKKPMQAKH' A
#
# COMPACT_ATOMS: atom_id res chain seq x y z
N MET A 1 13.77 13.16 -7.45
CA MET A 1 12.83 12.71 -6.46
C MET A 1 12.36 11.30 -6.72
N SER A 2 12.48 10.46 -5.77
CA SER A 2 12.12 9.07 -5.97
C SER A 2 10.62 8.88 -5.77
N GLU A 3 10.13 7.87 -6.44
CA GLU A 3 8.75 7.51 -6.28
C GLU A 3 8.53 6.84 -4.94
N LYS A 4 7.38 7.14 -4.37
CA LYS A 4 7.04 6.55 -3.09
C LYS A 4 6.11 5.37 -3.22
N TYR A 5 5.67 5.09 -4.41
CA TYR A 5 4.81 3.93 -4.60
C TYR A 5 5.12 3.27 -5.92
N HIS A 6 4.74 2.00 -5.99
CA HIS A 6 5.00 1.19 -7.16
C HIS A 6 3.84 0.22 -7.33
N TYR A 7 3.28 0.22 -8.53
CA TYR A 7 2.19 -0.70 -8.84
C TYR A 7 2.71 -1.84 -9.68
N ASP A 8 2.42 -3.07 -9.26
CA ASP A 8 2.79 -4.27 -9.99
C ASP A 8 1.56 -4.82 -10.68
N GLU A 9 1.53 -4.70 -12.00
CA GLU A 9 0.38 -5.14 -12.77
C GLU A 9 0.12 -6.63 -12.68
N LYS A 10 1.17 -7.41 -12.60
CA LYS A 10 1.01 -8.86 -12.61
C LYS A 10 0.27 -9.35 -11.38
N SER A 11 0.60 -8.81 -10.25
CA SER A 11 -0.04 -9.21 -9.01
C SER A 11 -1.17 -8.28 -8.62
N ASP A 12 -1.35 -7.18 -9.35
CA ASP A 12 -2.35 -6.18 -9.03
C ASP A 12 -2.13 -5.70 -7.60
N SER A 13 -0.89 -5.38 -7.29
CA SER A 13 -0.50 -4.95 -5.96
C SER A 13 0.13 -3.58 -6.01
N LEU A 14 -0.18 -2.77 -5.03
CA LEU A 14 0.40 -1.45 -4.92
C LEU A 14 1.26 -1.41 -3.66
N PHE A 15 2.50 -0.99 -3.83
CA PHE A 15 3.44 -0.86 -2.73
C PHE A 15 3.70 0.60 -2.47
N ILE A 16 3.53 1.02 -1.24
CA ILE A 16 3.79 2.39 -0.84
C ILE A 16 4.97 2.38 0.11
N HIS A 17 6.02 3.08 -0.27
CA HIS A 17 7.24 3.13 0.52
C HIS A 17 7.19 4.36 1.41
N LEU A 18 7.23 4.15 2.73
CA LEU A 18 7.12 5.26 3.66
C LEU A 18 8.45 5.70 4.22
N ARG A 19 9.33 4.75 4.47
CA ARG A 19 10.64 5.08 4.99
C ARG A 19 11.59 3.93 4.71
N ASP A 20 12.87 4.23 4.70
CA ASP A 20 13.87 3.21 4.50
C ASP A 20 13.93 2.31 5.72
N GLY A 21 14.27 1.07 5.47
CA GLY A 21 14.35 0.11 6.53
C GLY A 21 14.26 -1.28 5.95
N LYS A 22 14.58 -2.25 6.78
CA LYS A 22 14.53 -3.62 6.37
C LYS A 22 13.29 -4.25 6.96
N GLU A 23 12.49 -4.86 6.10
CA GLU A 23 11.27 -5.49 6.57
C GLU A 23 11.58 -6.69 7.44
N GLU A 24 11.06 -6.70 8.66
CA GLU A 24 11.19 -7.82 9.55
C GLU A 24 9.91 -8.60 9.66
N SER A 25 8.78 -7.91 9.54
CA SER A 25 7.50 -8.56 9.64
C SER A 25 6.46 -7.70 8.95
N PHE A 26 5.26 -8.24 8.85
CA PHE A 26 4.15 -7.46 8.30
C PHE A 26 2.89 -7.85 9.04
N GLU A 27 1.90 -6.97 8.97
CA GLU A 27 0.60 -7.23 9.57
C GLU A 27 -0.49 -6.91 8.57
N GLU A 28 -1.47 -7.78 8.50
CA GLU A 28 -2.64 -7.51 7.69
C GLU A 28 -3.63 -6.71 8.55
N VAL A 29 -3.79 -5.44 8.23
CA VAL A 29 -4.62 -4.57 9.05
C VAL A 29 -6.09 -4.66 8.68
N VAL A 30 -6.38 -4.89 7.42
CA VAL A 30 -7.70 -5.22 6.94
C VAL A 30 -7.48 -6.16 5.77
N PRO A 31 -8.49 -6.92 5.37
CA PRO A 31 -8.28 -7.84 4.24
C PRO A 31 -7.74 -7.08 3.02
N GLY A 32 -6.61 -7.53 2.54
CA GLY A 32 -6.01 -6.95 1.36
C GLY A 32 -5.07 -5.80 1.60
N ILE A 33 -4.89 -5.37 2.85
CA ILE A 33 -3.96 -4.28 3.14
C ILE A 33 -3.01 -4.71 4.24
N ASN A 34 -1.72 -4.76 3.89
CA ASN A 34 -0.67 -5.15 4.82
C ASN A 34 0.24 -3.97 5.09
N ILE A 35 0.70 -3.86 6.31
CA ILE A 35 1.74 -2.90 6.64
C ILE A 35 3.02 -3.67 6.88
N GLU A 36 4.13 -3.09 6.46
CA GLU A 36 5.44 -3.69 6.63
C GLU A 36 6.17 -2.98 7.75
N LEU A 37 6.78 -3.76 8.62
CA LEU A 37 7.40 -3.25 9.83
C LEU A 37 8.87 -3.59 9.86
N ASP A 38 9.67 -2.70 10.42
CA ASP A 38 11.07 -2.97 10.62
C ASP A 38 11.29 -3.63 11.98
N GLU A 39 12.54 -3.80 12.36
CA GLU A 39 12.84 -4.52 13.60
C GLU A 39 12.38 -3.76 14.82
N ARG A 40 12.10 -2.47 14.70
CA ARG A 40 11.58 -1.66 15.78
C ARG A 40 10.07 -1.51 15.71
N GLU A 41 9.45 -2.27 14.83
CA GLU A 41 8.01 -2.23 14.64
C GLU A 41 7.52 -0.89 14.14
N GLN A 42 8.36 -0.19 13.39
CA GLN A 42 7.96 1.03 12.73
C GLN A 42 7.46 0.69 11.33
N ILE A 43 6.44 1.40 10.90
CA ILE A 43 5.87 1.14 9.59
C ILE A 43 6.79 1.71 8.53
N ILE A 44 7.27 0.86 7.65
CA ILE A 44 8.15 1.27 6.57
C ILE A 44 7.48 1.20 5.21
N GLY A 45 6.37 0.51 5.12
CA GLY A 45 5.69 0.41 3.84
C GLY A 45 4.30 -0.15 3.99
N ILE A 46 3.54 -0.02 2.91
CA ILE A 46 2.17 -0.53 2.87
C ILE A 46 2.01 -1.28 1.56
N GLU A 47 1.38 -2.44 1.63
CA GLU A 47 1.10 -3.23 0.45
C GLU A 47 -0.40 -3.40 0.32
N ILE A 48 -0.95 -3.02 -0.83
CA ILE A 48 -2.37 -3.14 -1.09
C ILE A 48 -2.57 -4.18 -2.17
N LEU A 49 -3.22 -5.26 -1.80
CA LEU A 49 -3.50 -6.35 -2.73
C LEU A 49 -4.77 -6.05 -3.50
N LYS A 50 -4.82 -6.49 -4.74
CA LYS A 50 -5.95 -6.22 -5.63
C LYS A 50 -6.23 -4.72 -5.67
N ALA A 51 -5.18 -3.98 -5.89
CA ALA A 51 -5.23 -2.54 -5.77
C ALA A 51 -6.18 -1.88 -6.76
N SER A 52 -6.41 -2.53 -7.90
CA SER A 52 -7.30 -1.94 -8.89
C SER A 52 -8.71 -1.74 -8.34
N ARG A 53 -9.10 -2.55 -7.37
CA ARG A 53 -10.42 -2.40 -6.76
C ARG A 53 -10.49 -1.11 -5.97
N PHE A 54 -9.42 -0.77 -5.30
CA PHE A 54 -9.38 0.45 -4.51
C PHE A 54 -9.27 1.68 -5.39
N SER A 55 -8.46 1.59 -6.43
CA SER A 55 -8.29 2.75 -7.27
C SER A 55 -9.59 3.11 -7.97
N GLY A 56 -10.39 2.11 -8.32
CA GLY A 56 -11.70 2.39 -8.87
C GLY A 56 -12.60 3.09 -7.88
N SER A 57 -12.55 2.65 -6.65
CA SER A 57 -13.34 3.29 -5.60
C SER A 57 -12.90 4.71 -5.32
N LEU A 58 -11.62 4.91 -5.34
CA LEU A 58 -11.08 6.22 -5.04
C LEU A 58 -11.48 7.24 -6.08
N LYS A 59 -11.51 6.82 -7.32
CA LYS A 59 -11.87 7.75 -8.38
C LYS A 59 -13.31 8.21 -8.25
N LYS A 60 -14.19 7.28 -8.00
CA LYS A 60 -15.60 7.61 -7.93
C LYS A 60 -15.96 8.53 -6.79
N PRO A 61 -15.54 8.24 -5.58
CA PRO A 61 -15.89 9.11 -4.48
C PRO A 61 -15.46 10.54 -4.66
N MET A 62 -14.31 10.71 -5.24
CA MET A 62 -13.81 12.04 -5.44
C MET A 62 -14.64 12.83 -6.41
N GLN A 63 -15.16 12.15 -7.39
CA GLN A 63 -16.03 12.80 -8.36
C GLN A 63 -17.39 13.07 -7.79
N ALA A 64 -17.89 12.13 -7.04
CA ALA A 64 -19.21 12.22 -6.51
C ALA A 64 -19.32 13.29 -5.47
N LYS A 65 -18.37 13.56 -4.86
CA LYS A 65 -18.46 14.32 -3.76
C LYS A 65 -18.83 15.62 -3.87
N HIS A 66 -19.27 15.10 -3.87
CA HIS A 66 -19.80 15.92 -4.00
C HIS A 66 -19.86 16.38 -3.46
#